data_b2e328511963973531a8048d5b7bd8c6
#
_entry.id   b2e328511963973531a8048d5b7bd8c6
#
_cell.length_a   1.000
_cell.length_b   1.000
_cell.length_c   1.000
_cell.angle_alpha   90.00
_cell.angle_beta   90.00
_cell.angle_gamma   90.00
#
_symmetry.space_group_name_H-M   'P 1'
#
loop_
_entity.id
_entity.type
_entity.pdbx_description
1 polymer ?
#
loop_
_entity_poly.entity_id
_entity_poly.type
_entity_poly.pdbx_seq_one_letter_code
_entity_poly.pdbx_strand_id
1 'polypeptide(L)'
;MRSKEGLDLPPGYEVIALRERGDAFAHACAIAGQAGAGAFVHVGRYDLVEFAVVLEPGEPLAGARRAFYAGMHALAESIAAHCPPERDVAFRWPDAVLFDAGLVGGGRLAWPQGCGEGDVPDWLVFGAMLRAVDIGGAETGLAPNSTSLVAAGFELVETQSIAESFARHLMLAFDTWGERGFRGVGEAYLERLPKGEGEKRIIDENGDLLTTPAGGGAVRREGLAAALADCAWYDAQRRAPKRI
;
A
#
# COMPACT_ATOMS: atom_id res chain seq x y z
N MET A 1 19.50 11.38 -20.63
CA MET A 1 20.33 11.35 -19.40
C MET A 1 19.46 11.96 -18.31
N ARG A 2 18.67 11.15 -17.56
CA ARG A 2 17.86 11.65 -16.46
C ARG A 2 18.79 12.03 -15.31
N SER A 3 18.53 13.21 -14.73
CA SER A 3 19.24 13.69 -13.54
C SER A 3 19.09 12.67 -12.40
N LYS A 4 20.17 12.32 -11.73
CA LYS A 4 20.28 11.28 -10.70
C LYS A 4 19.71 11.69 -9.32
N GLU A 5 18.92 12.77 -9.21
CA GLU A 5 18.67 13.43 -7.91
C GLU A 5 17.20 13.75 -7.60
N GLY A 6 16.24 12.93 -7.97
CA GLY A 6 14.87 13.11 -7.48
C GLY A 6 13.82 12.30 -8.23
N LEU A 7 12.73 11.95 -7.53
CA LEU A 7 11.52 11.42 -8.15
C LEU A 7 10.80 12.53 -8.92
N ASP A 8 10.27 12.19 -10.09
CA ASP A 8 9.40 13.06 -10.90
C ASP A 8 7.95 12.89 -10.44
N LEU A 9 7.55 13.63 -9.41
CA LEU A 9 6.22 13.58 -8.84
C LEU A 9 5.31 14.69 -9.39
N PRO A 10 3.99 14.49 -9.42
CA PRO A 10 3.03 15.53 -9.76
C PRO A 10 3.13 16.74 -8.81
N PRO A 11 2.67 17.93 -9.25
CA PRO A 11 2.51 19.08 -8.35
C PRO A 11 1.67 18.74 -7.14
N GLY A 12 2.04 19.29 -5.97
CA GLY A 12 1.38 19.00 -4.69
C GLY A 12 2.12 17.97 -3.83
N TYR A 13 3.14 17.30 -4.38
CA TYR A 13 4.05 16.47 -3.58
C TYR A 13 5.36 17.20 -3.29
N GLU A 14 5.85 17.05 -2.05
CA GLU A 14 7.19 17.47 -1.63
C GLU A 14 8.04 16.23 -1.36
N VAL A 15 9.12 16.06 -2.13
CA VAL A 15 9.98 14.88 -2.07
C VAL A 15 10.99 15.00 -0.92
N ILE A 16 11.00 14.00 -0.05
CA ILE A 16 11.97 13.86 1.03
C ILE A 16 12.74 12.55 0.82
N ALA A 17 13.99 12.66 0.37
CA ALA A 17 14.82 11.49 0.10
C ALA A 17 15.63 11.09 1.35
N LEU A 18 15.48 9.84 1.77
CA LEU A 18 16.29 9.25 2.84
C LEU A 18 17.41 8.39 2.24
N ARG A 19 18.50 8.26 3.00
CA ARG A 19 19.58 7.34 2.66
C ARG A 19 19.13 5.88 2.87
N GLU A 20 19.87 4.93 2.30
CA GLU A 20 19.59 3.48 2.28
C GLU A 20 19.18 2.84 3.62
N ARG A 21 19.59 3.41 4.75
CA ARG A 21 19.24 2.93 6.10
C ARG A 21 18.00 3.59 6.68
N GLY A 22 17.34 4.47 5.94
CA GLY A 22 16.11 5.13 6.36
C GLY A 22 14.95 4.13 6.53
N ASP A 23 13.88 4.61 7.14
CA ASP A 23 12.56 3.99 7.19
C ASP A 23 11.56 5.07 6.77
N ALA A 24 11.04 4.96 5.55
CA ALA A 24 10.18 5.99 4.98
C ALA A 24 8.90 6.18 5.81
N PHE A 25 8.30 5.09 6.25
CA PHE A 25 7.05 5.13 7.00
C PHE A 25 7.25 5.74 8.40
N ALA A 26 8.26 5.30 9.14
CA ALA A 26 8.55 5.85 10.46
C ALA A 26 8.94 7.33 10.37
N HIS A 27 9.73 7.72 9.35
CA HIS A 27 10.10 9.12 9.15
C HIS A 27 8.89 9.98 8.80
N ALA A 28 8.04 9.53 7.87
CA ALA A 28 6.81 10.24 7.50
C ALA A 28 5.89 10.43 8.71
N CYS A 29 5.69 9.41 9.55
CA CYS A 29 4.92 9.54 10.80
C CYS A 29 5.52 10.57 11.76
N ALA A 30 6.87 10.64 11.87
CA ALA A 30 7.53 11.57 12.76
C ALA A 30 7.39 13.04 12.33
N ILE A 31 7.30 13.31 11.03
CA ILE A 31 7.21 14.66 10.47
C ILE A 31 5.79 15.09 10.10
N ALA A 32 4.82 14.16 10.07
CA ALA A 32 3.50 14.37 9.47
C ALA A 32 2.78 15.62 10.00
N GLY A 33 2.81 15.86 11.31
CA GLY A 33 2.17 17.04 11.91
C GLY A 33 2.83 18.38 11.57
N GLN A 34 3.98 18.39 10.90
CA GLN A 34 4.69 19.62 10.50
C GLN A 34 4.83 19.75 8.99
N ALA A 35 4.97 18.64 8.29
CA ALA A 35 5.22 18.61 6.85
C ALA A 35 3.94 18.83 6.02
N GLY A 36 2.78 18.42 6.55
CA GLY A 36 1.50 18.56 5.86
C GLY A 36 1.27 17.55 4.73
N ALA A 37 0.07 17.63 4.14
CA ALA A 37 -0.33 16.76 3.04
C ALA A 37 0.61 16.86 1.85
N GLY A 38 0.89 15.71 1.22
CA GLY A 38 1.76 15.64 0.04
C GLY A 38 3.24 15.47 0.36
N ALA A 39 3.68 15.52 1.63
CA ALA A 39 5.05 15.15 1.97
C ALA A 39 5.27 13.67 1.60
N PHE A 40 6.17 13.44 0.63
CA PHE A 40 6.44 12.12 0.06
C PHE A 40 7.85 11.68 0.42
N VAL A 41 7.95 10.77 1.38
CA VAL A 41 9.22 10.25 1.87
C VAL A 41 9.58 8.98 1.10
N HIS A 42 10.78 8.89 0.58
CA HIS A 42 11.27 7.66 -0.07
C HIS A 42 12.68 7.30 0.39
N VAL A 43 13.03 6.03 0.31
CA VAL A 43 14.36 5.53 0.62
C VAL A 43 15.04 5.08 -0.68
N GLY A 44 16.22 5.62 -0.94
CA GLY A 44 17.02 5.27 -2.12
C GLY A 44 17.72 3.93 -1.95
N ARG A 45 16.98 2.82 -2.05
CA ARG A 45 17.50 1.44 -1.99
C ARG A 45 17.31 0.76 -3.34
N TYR A 46 18.18 -0.21 -3.64
CA TYR A 46 18.04 -1.03 -4.86
C TYR A 46 17.27 -2.33 -4.63
N ASP A 47 17.20 -2.79 -3.38
CA ASP A 47 16.58 -4.07 -2.99
C ASP A 47 15.11 -3.94 -2.59
N LEU A 48 14.68 -2.72 -2.24
CA LEU A 48 13.30 -2.41 -1.88
C LEU A 48 12.80 -1.18 -2.64
N VAL A 49 11.53 -1.19 -3.04
CA VAL A 49 10.74 0.02 -3.28
C VAL A 49 10.12 0.39 -1.95
N GLU A 50 10.53 1.51 -1.37
CA GLU A 50 10.06 1.95 -0.06
C GLU A 50 9.74 3.44 -0.07
N PHE A 51 8.48 3.77 0.23
CA PHE A 51 8.03 5.16 0.31
C PHE A 51 6.85 5.29 1.28
N ALA A 52 6.58 6.54 1.68
CA ALA A 52 5.39 6.90 2.45
C ALA A 52 4.92 8.30 2.06
N VAL A 53 3.63 8.55 2.18
CA VAL A 53 3.00 9.84 1.89
C VAL A 53 2.15 10.29 3.07
N VAL A 54 2.23 11.57 3.40
CA VAL A 54 1.38 12.23 4.39
C VAL A 54 0.09 12.69 3.72
N LEU A 55 -1.04 12.41 4.37
CA LEU A 55 -2.37 12.79 3.95
C LEU A 55 -3.03 13.60 5.07
N GLU A 56 -3.91 14.54 4.73
CA GLU A 56 -4.74 15.30 5.67
C GLU A 56 -6.21 15.00 5.40
N PRO A 57 -6.85 14.14 6.21
CA PRO A 57 -8.26 13.81 6.01
C PRO A 57 -9.17 14.93 6.51
N GLY A 58 -10.35 15.06 5.87
CA GLY A 58 -11.40 15.98 6.29
C GLY A 58 -12.59 15.32 6.99
N GLU A 59 -12.44 14.05 7.39
CA GLU A 59 -13.51 13.26 8.01
C GLU A 59 -13.01 12.51 9.25
N PRO A 60 -13.91 12.05 10.15
CA PRO A 60 -13.52 11.28 11.34
C PRO A 60 -12.70 10.02 11.01
N LEU A 61 -11.81 9.62 11.93
CA LEU A 61 -10.87 8.52 11.75
C LEU A 61 -11.55 7.22 11.28
N ALA A 62 -12.73 6.92 11.80
CA ALA A 62 -13.51 5.75 11.38
C ALA A 62 -13.68 5.68 9.85
N GLY A 63 -14.00 6.83 9.22
CA GLY A 63 -14.12 6.94 7.76
C GLY A 63 -12.77 7.17 7.07
N ALA A 64 -11.95 8.05 7.63
CA ALA A 64 -10.69 8.50 7.04
C ALA A 64 -9.69 7.35 6.78
N ARG A 65 -9.70 6.29 7.61
CA ARG A 65 -8.83 5.12 7.40
C ARG A 65 -9.12 4.36 6.10
N ARG A 66 -10.26 4.62 5.44
CA ARG A 66 -10.55 4.09 4.08
C ARG A 66 -9.56 4.60 3.04
N ALA A 67 -8.81 5.69 3.33
CA ALA A 67 -7.68 6.13 2.52
C ALA A 67 -6.64 5.03 2.31
N PHE A 68 -6.58 4.04 3.21
CA PHE A 68 -5.77 2.84 3.04
C PHE A 68 -6.08 2.09 1.74
N TYR A 69 -7.36 1.93 1.41
CA TYR A 69 -7.77 1.26 0.18
C TYR A 69 -7.43 2.06 -1.07
N ALA A 70 -7.50 3.40 -1.00
CA ALA A 70 -7.02 4.27 -2.08
C ALA A 70 -5.51 4.09 -2.29
N GLY A 71 -4.74 4.04 -1.21
CA GLY A 71 -3.31 3.76 -1.25
C GLY A 71 -2.98 2.38 -1.82
N MET A 72 -3.68 1.32 -1.38
CA MET A 72 -3.48 -0.03 -1.92
C MET A 72 -3.87 -0.13 -3.38
N HIS A 73 -4.99 0.47 -3.79
CA HIS A 73 -5.40 0.53 -5.19
C HIS A 73 -4.34 1.24 -6.05
N ALA A 74 -3.89 2.43 -5.64
CA ALA A 74 -2.84 3.17 -6.31
C ALA A 74 -1.52 2.37 -6.41
N LEU A 75 -1.18 1.63 -5.35
CA LEU A 75 -0.01 0.75 -5.35
C LEU A 75 -0.13 -0.38 -6.38
N ALA A 76 -1.30 -1.02 -6.45
CA ALA A 76 -1.52 -2.08 -7.43
C ALA A 76 -1.51 -1.56 -8.88
N GLU A 77 -2.13 -0.40 -9.14
CA GLU A 77 -2.09 0.24 -10.46
C GLU A 77 -0.66 0.65 -10.85
N SER A 78 0.13 1.13 -9.89
CA SER A 78 1.52 1.48 -10.14
C SER A 78 2.39 0.27 -10.47
N ILE A 79 2.15 -0.87 -9.84
CA ILE A 79 2.82 -2.14 -10.16
C ILE A 79 2.36 -2.62 -11.54
N ALA A 80 1.04 -2.62 -11.78
CA ALA A 80 0.45 -3.08 -13.05
C ALA A 80 0.93 -2.27 -14.27
N ALA A 81 1.17 -0.97 -14.10
CA ALA A 81 1.69 -0.12 -15.17
C ALA A 81 3.12 -0.49 -15.63
N HIS A 82 3.86 -1.24 -14.83
CA HIS A 82 5.23 -1.70 -15.12
C HIS A 82 5.33 -3.22 -15.19
N CYS A 83 4.18 -3.91 -15.03
CA CYS A 83 4.11 -5.35 -14.98
C CYS A 83 4.35 -5.97 -16.36
N PRO A 84 5.11 -7.08 -16.46
CA PRO A 84 5.12 -7.90 -17.66
C PRO A 84 3.70 -8.33 -18.05
N PRO A 85 3.42 -8.51 -19.37
CA PRO A 85 2.10 -8.95 -19.84
C PRO A 85 1.64 -10.25 -19.16
N GLU A 86 0.33 -10.40 -18.98
CA GLU A 86 -0.33 -11.61 -18.47
C GLU A 86 -0.03 -11.95 -16.99
N ARG A 87 0.40 -10.96 -16.21
CA ARG A 87 0.66 -11.11 -14.77
C ARG A 87 -0.30 -10.28 -13.95
N ASP A 88 -0.79 -10.84 -12.85
CA ASP A 88 -1.77 -10.19 -11.97
C ASP A 88 -1.17 -9.77 -10.63
N VAL A 89 -1.54 -8.56 -10.21
CA VAL A 89 -1.33 -8.07 -8.84
C VAL A 89 -2.56 -8.41 -8.02
N ALA A 90 -2.39 -9.20 -6.99
CA ALA A 90 -3.45 -9.59 -6.06
C ALA A 90 -3.16 -9.09 -4.64
N PHE A 91 -4.19 -9.09 -3.80
CA PHE A 91 -4.06 -8.76 -2.39
C PHE A 91 -4.41 -9.95 -1.51
N ARG A 92 -3.76 -10.02 -0.36
CA ARG A 92 -4.24 -10.73 0.81
C ARG A 92 -4.64 -9.68 1.85
N TRP A 93 -5.92 -9.69 2.18
CA TRP A 93 -6.53 -8.69 3.06
C TRP A 93 -5.81 -8.61 4.43
N PRO A 94 -5.60 -7.40 4.98
CA PRO A 94 -5.92 -6.11 4.36
C PRO A 94 -4.77 -5.57 3.49
N ASP A 95 -3.53 -5.93 3.75
CA ASP A 95 -2.36 -5.09 3.53
C ASP A 95 -1.25 -5.74 2.70
N ALA A 96 -1.34 -7.05 2.41
CA ALA A 96 -0.28 -7.73 1.67
C ALA A 96 -0.52 -7.70 0.16
N VAL A 97 0.56 -7.42 -0.58
CA VAL A 97 0.61 -7.47 -2.06
C VAL A 97 1.24 -8.79 -2.49
N LEU A 98 0.53 -9.49 -3.34
CA LEU A 98 0.95 -10.73 -3.96
C LEU A 98 1.17 -10.53 -5.45
N PHE A 99 2.17 -11.22 -5.99
CA PHE A 99 2.44 -11.32 -7.41
C PHE A 99 2.64 -12.79 -7.76
N ASP A 100 1.82 -13.35 -8.68
CA ASP A 100 1.78 -14.79 -8.95
C ASP A 100 1.66 -15.63 -7.67
N ALA A 101 0.80 -15.25 -6.76
CA ALA A 101 0.62 -15.83 -5.44
C ALA A 101 1.82 -15.69 -4.47
N GLY A 102 2.97 -15.20 -4.91
CA GLY A 102 4.13 -14.92 -4.06
C GLY A 102 4.02 -13.57 -3.36
N LEU A 103 4.31 -13.53 -2.06
CA LEU A 103 4.35 -12.29 -1.27
C LEU A 103 5.50 -11.39 -1.76
N VAL A 104 5.16 -10.19 -2.21
CA VAL A 104 6.14 -9.19 -2.65
C VAL A 104 6.31 -8.05 -1.64
N GLY A 105 5.30 -7.77 -0.84
CA GLY A 105 5.31 -6.70 0.12
C GLY A 105 3.92 -6.30 0.58
N GLY A 106 3.70 -4.99 0.83
CA GLY A 106 2.39 -4.51 1.23
C GLY A 106 2.35 -3.02 1.58
N GLY A 107 1.17 -2.60 2.09
CA GLY A 107 0.92 -1.25 2.56
C GLY A 107 0.76 -1.18 4.07
N ARG A 108 0.93 0.01 4.62
CA ARG A 108 0.70 0.34 6.03
C ARG A 108 -0.04 1.67 6.14
N LEU A 109 -0.82 1.84 7.20
CA LEU A 109 -1.47 3.11 7.52
C LEU A 109 -1.19 3.46 8.99
N ALA A 110 -0.92 4.74 9.26
CA ALA A 110 -0.80 5.28 10.60
C ALA A 110 -1.57 6.60 10.73
N TRP A 111 -1.90 6.93 11.98
CA TRP A 111 -2.56 8.17 12.40
C TRP A 111 -2.05 8.60 13.77
N PRO A 112 -2.37 9.82 14.24
CA PRO A 112 -1.94 10.29 15.56
C PRO A 112 -2.34 9.34 16.67
N GLN A 113 -1.41 9.06 17.57
CA GLN A 113 -1.67 8.23 18.74
C GLN A 113 -2.71 8.92 19.65
N GLY A 114 -3.75 8.18 20.04
CA GLY A 114 -4.84 8.72 20.89
C GLY A 114 -5.97 9.39 20.11
N CYS A 115 -5.91 9.48 18.78
CA CYS A 115 -7.04 9.91 17.96
C CYS A 115 -8.18 8.90 18.08
N GLY A 116 -9.36 9.34 18.52
CA GLY A 116 -10.55 8.52 18.65
C GLY A 116 -11.27 8.31 17.31
N GLU A 117 -12.13 7.31 17.23
CA GLU A 117 -12.91 6.98 16.03
C GLU A 117 -13.75 8.14 15.49
N GLY A 118 -14.25 9.01 16.39
CA GLY A 118 -15.05 10.18 16.05
C GLY A 118 -14.25 11.45 15.79
N ASP A 119 -12.94 11.44 16.02
CA ASP A 119 -12.09 12.61 15.83
C ASP A 119 -11.55 12.67 14.41
N VAL A 120 -11.40 13.87 13.86
CA VAL A 120 -10.71 14.08 12.58
C VAL A 120 -9.21 14.07 12.88
N PRO A 121 -8.44 13.10 12.36
CA PRO A 121 -7.00 13.08 12.61
C PRO A 121 -6.30 14.21 11.86
N ASP A 122 -5.32 14.85 12.51
CA ASP A 122 -4.51 15.91 11.89
C ASP A 122 -3.74 15.39 10.66
N TRP A 123 -3.44 14.10 10.62
CA TRP A 123 -2.76 13.46 9.50
C TRP A 123 -3.05 11.96 9.45
N LEU A 124 -2.90 11.40 8.25
CA LEU A 124 -2.68 9.97 8.02
C LEU A 124 -1.34 9.80 7.29
N VAL A 125 -0.68 8.67 7.49
CA VAL A 125 0.47 8.28 6.67
C VAL A 125 0.17 6.94 6.03
N PHE A 126 0.14 6.92 4.70
CA PHE A 126 0.19 5.67 3.94
C PHE A 126 1.63 5.37 3.58
N GLY A 127 2.10 4.15 3.82
CA GLY A 127 3.41 3.70 3.41
C GLY A 127 3.35 2.38 2.65
N ALA A 128 4.25 2.20 1.71
CA ALA A 128 4.39 0.97 0.95
C ALA A 128 5.82 0.46 0.96
N MET A 129 5.97 -0.86 0.96
CA MET A 129 7.26 -1.51 0.82
C MET A 129 7.11 -2.77 -0.01
N LEU A 130 7.89 -2.88 -1.10
CA LEU A 130 7.92 -4.03 -2.00
C LEU A 130 9.36 -4.53 -2.13
N ARG A 131 9.53 -5.83 -2.21
CA ARG A 131 10.83 -6.44 -2.51
C ARG A 131 11.14 -6.26 -3.98
N ALA A 132 12.13 -5.41 -4.30
CA ALA A 132 12.59 -5.19 -5.66
C ALA A 132 13.51 -6.34 -6.12
N VAL A 133 14.51 -6.68 -5.30
CA VAL A 133 15.49 -7.74 -5.58
C VAL A 133 15.66 -8.60 -4.35
N ASP A 134 15.90 -9.89 -4.55
CA ASP A 134 16.32 -10.78 -3.47
C ASP A 134 17.83 -10.65 -3.23
N ILE A 135 18.20 -10.07 -2.08
CA ILE A 135 19.58 -10.02 -1.64
C ILE A 135 19.87 -11.20 -0.72
N GLY A 136 20.99 -11.83 -0.95
CA GLY A 136 21.59 -12.82 -0.04
C GLY A 136 21.11 -14.23 -0.24
N GLY A 137 21.36 -14.81 -1.42
CA GLY A 137 21.64 -16.23 -1.64
C GLY A 137 20.80 -17.26 -0.86
N ALA A 138 19.57 -16.91 -0.46
CA ALA A 138 18.66 -17.93 0.02
C ALA A 138 18.50 -18.94 -1.11
N GLU A 139 18.85 -20.19 -0.86
CA GLU A 139 18.66 -21.26 -1.81
C GLU A 139 17.25 -21.16 -2.40
N THR A 140 17.19 -21.17 -3.72
CA THR A 140 15.93 -21.14 -4.47
C THR A 140 15.04 -22.25 -3.92
N GLY A 141 13.88 -21.89 -3.35
CA GLY A 141 12.93 -22.86 -2.79
C GLY A 141 12.75 -22.83 -1.27
N LEU A 142 13.59 -22.09 -0.49
CA LEU A 142 13.39 -21.98 0.97
C LEU A 142 12.22 -21.04 1.36
N ALA A 143 11.73 -20.23 0.45
CA ALA A 143 10.59 -19.35 0.67
C ALA A 143 9.66 -19.36 -0.56
N PRO A 144 8.96 -20.48 -0.82
CA PRO A 144 8.22 -20.71 -2.07
C PRO A 144 7.03 -19.76 -2.25
N ASN A 145 6.52 -19.16 -1.16
CA ASN A 145 5.39 -18.24 -1.18
C ASN A 145 5.84 -16.78 -1.18
N SER A 146 7.10 -16.49 -1.51
CA SER A 146 7.64 -15.13 -1.59
C SER A 146 8.31 -14.90 -2.93
N THR A 147 8.24 -13.66 -3.43
CA THR A 147 8.87 -13.25 -4.66
C THR A 147 9.47 -11.85 -4.55
N SER A 148 10.22 -11.42 -5.56
CA SER A 148 10.65 -10.04 -5.77
C SER A 148 10.20 -9.56 -7.14
N LEU A 149 10.13 -8.25 -7.34
CA LEU A 149 9.72 -7.68 -8.62
C LEU A 149 10.62 -8.17 -9.76
N VAL A 150 11.95 -8.20 -9.55
CA VAL A 150 12.90 -8.69 -10.55
C VAL A 150 12.72 -10.19 -10.82
N ALA A 151 12.50 -11.02 -9.78
CA ALA A 151 12.21 -12.44 -9.97
C ALA A 151 10.88 -12.66 -10.73
N ALA A 152 9.95 -11.73 -10.59
CA ALA A 152 8.69 -11.72 -11.31
C ALA A 152 8.78 -11.15 -12.75
N GLY A 153 9.98 -10.73 -13.20
CA GLY A 153 10.25 -10.29 -14.57
C GLY A 153 10.26 -8.77 -14.79
N PHE A 154 10.21 -7.95 -13.72
CA PHE A 154 10.38 -6.50 -13.84
C PHE A 154 11.84 -6.14 -14.09
N GLU A 155 12.05 -5.07 -14.85
CA GLU A 155 13.40 -4.49 -14.98
C GLU A 155 13.75 -3.69 -13.72
N LEU A 156 14.98 -3.83 -13.23
CA LEU A 156 15.44 -3.16 -12.00
C LEU A 156 15.30 -1.62 -12.08
N VAL A 157 15.49 -1.04 -13.27
CA VAL A 157 15.37 0.41 -13.52
C VAL A 157 13.95 0.92 -13.28
N GLU A 158 12.95 0.06 -13.37
CA GLU A 158 11.54 0.43 -13.22
C GLU A 158 11.10 0.57 -11.76
N THR A 159 11.91 0.11 -10.79
CA THR A 159 11.51 0.16 -9.37
C THR A 159 11.31 1.59 -8.85
N GLN A 160 12.11 2.56 -9.31
CA GLN A 160 11.91 3.98 -8.98
C GLN A 160 10.65 4.53 -9.63
N SER A 161 10.35 4.10 -10.85
CA SER A 161 9.15 4.50 -11.59
C SER A 161 7.84 4.07 -10.89
N ILE A 162 7.88 3.01 -10.08
CA ILE A 162 6.71 2.58 -9.28
C ILE A 162 6.31 3.67 -8.28
N ALA A 163 7.26 4.33 -7.58
CA ALA A 163 6.94 5.40 -6.63
C ALA A 163 6.33 6.62 -7.33
N GLU A 164 6.87 7.00 -8.50
CA GLU A 164 6.34 8.10 -9.31
C GLU A 164 4.95 7.77 -9.87
N SER A 165 4.77 6.55 -10.35
CA SER A 165 3.48 6.05 -10.84
C SER A 165 2.45 5.99 -9.71
N PHE A 166 2.84 5.54 -8.52
CA PHE A 166 2.00 5.53 -7.32
C PHE A 166 1.46 6.91 -6.99
N ALA A 167 2.31 7.94 -6.97
CA ALA A 167 1.87 9.29 -6.66
C ALA A 167 0.77 9.78 -7.62
N ARG A 168 0.91 9.49 -8.92
CA ARG A 168 -0.11 9.81 -9.94
C ARG A 168 -1.41 9.05 -9.73
N HIS A 169 -1.33 7.74 -9.49
CA HIS A 169 -2.52 6.92 -9.25
C HIS A 169 -3.22 7.23 -7.93
N LEU A 170 -2.47 7.66 -6.90
CA LEU A 170 -3.07 8.07 -5.63
C LEU A 170 -3.91 9.34 -5.79
N MET A 171 -3.42 10.33 -6.54
CA MET A 171 -4.21 11.52 -6.87
C MET A 171 -5.49 11.14 -7.62
N LEU A 172 -5.37 10.29 -8.65
CA LEU A 172 -6.53 9.82 -9.41
C LEU A 172 -7.54 9.05 -8.55
N ALA A 173 -7.06 8.24 -7.59
CA ALA A 173 -7.92 7.52 -6.66
C ALA A 173 -8.70 8.48 -5.75
N PHE A 174 -8.06 9.53 -5.24
CA PHE A 174 -8.73 10.55 -4.43
C PHE A 174 -9.66 11.42 -5.25
N ASP A 175 -9.31 11.82 -6.47
CA ASP A 175 -10.20 12.54 -7.37
C ASP A 175 -11.47 11.72 -7.66
N THR A 176 -11.30 10.44 -7.99
CA THR A 176 -12.42 9.52 -8.21
C THR A 176 -13.29 9.37 -6.96
N TRP A 177 -12.66 9.27 -5.78
CA TRP A 177 -13.39 9.22 -4.51
C TRP A 177 -14.18 10.52 -4.26
N GLY A 178 -13.57 11.68 -4.48
CA GLY A 178 -14.23 12.99 -4.32
C GLY A 178 -15.43 13.16 -5.25
N GLU A 179 -15.32 12.73 -6.50
CA GLU A 179 -16.36 12.87 -7.51
C GLU A 179 -17.50 11.84 -7.39
N ARG A 180 -17.17 10.57 -7.07
CA ARG A 180 -18.09 9.42 -7.19
C ARG A 180 -18.34 8.70 -5.87
N GLY A 181 -17.71 9.16 -4.79
CA GLY A 181 -17.74 8.50 -3.50
C GLY A 181 -16.77 7.32 -3.40
N PHE A 182 -16.59 6.80 -2.19
CA PHE A 182 -15.62 5.74 -1.86
C PHE A 182 -15.91 4.39 -2.57
N ARG A 183 -17.17 4.15 -2.95
CA ARG A 183 -17.60 2.84 -3.48
C ARG A 183 -16.70 2.31 -4.60
N GLY A 184 -16.34 3.18 -5.56
CA GLY A 184 -15.50 2.76 -6.69
C GLY A 184 -14.10 2.32 -6.26
N VAL A 185 -13.51 3.02 -5.29
CA VAL A 185 -12.20 2.66 -4.72
C VAL A 185 -12.28 1.32 -3.98
N GLY A 186 -13.34 1.13 -3.17
CA GLY A 186 -13.56 -0.12 -2.45
C GLY A 186 -13.78 -1.32 -3.39
N GLU A 187 -14.57 -1.16 -4.44
CA GLU A 187 -14.81 -2.20 -5.46
C GLU A 187 -13.50 -2.57 -6.18
N ALA A 188 -12.71 -1.59 -6.61
CA ALA A 188 -11.42 -1.82 -7.27
C ALA A 188 -10.41 -2.56 -6.37
N TYR A 189 -10.39 -2.28 -5.07
CA TYR A 189 -9.60 -3.05 -4.11
C TYR A 189 -10.12 -4.49 -3.99
N LEU A 190 -11.44 -4.68 -3.84
CA LEU A 190 -12.06 -6.01 -3.67
C LEU A 190 -11.85 -6.92 -4.89
N GLU A 191 -11.78 -6.36 -6.10
CA GLU A 191 -11.51 -7.11 -7.34
C GLU A 191 -10.15 -7.82 -7.31
N ARG A 192 -9.19 -7.30 -6.55
CA ARG A 192 -7.84 -7.87 -6.40
C ARG A 192 -7.73 -8.89 -5.26
N LEU A 193 -8.77 -9.07 -4.46
CA LEU A 193 -8.80 -10.15 -3.47
C LEU A 193 -9.14 -11.50 -4.15
N PRO A 194 -8.57 -12.62 -3.69
CA PRO A 194 -8.95 -13.93 -4.15
C PRO A 194 -10.46 -14.13 -4.03
N LYS A 195 -11.12 -14.53 -5.11
CA LYS A 195 -12.57 -14.70 -5.14
C LYS A 195 -12.96 -15.99 -4.42
N GLY A 196 -13.82 -15.88 -3.39
CA GLY A 196 -14.55 -17.03 -2.85
C GLY A 196 -15.74 -17.37 -3.74
N GLU A 197 -16.05 -18.64 -3.89
CA GLU A 197 -17.19 -19.09 -4.71
C GLU A 197 -18.52 -18.58 -4.14
N GLY A 198 -19.19 -17.67 -4.89
CA GLY A 198 -20.51 -17.14 -4.53
C GLY A 198 -20.56 -16.20 -3.32
N GLU A 199 -19.43 -15.83 -2.75
CA GLU A 199 -19.35 -14.84 -1.67
C GLU A 199 -19.59 -13.44 -2.20
N LYS A 200 -20.31 -12.61 -1.42
CA LYS A 200 -20.40 -11.18 -1.63
C LYS A 200 -19.54 -10.46 -0.62
N ARG A 201 -18.69 -9.55 -1.09
CA ARG A 201 -17.81 -8.73 -0.25
C ARG A 201 -18.11 -7.26 -0.47
N ILE A 202 -18.13 -6.50 0.61
CA ILE A 202 -18.20 -5.04 0.58
C ILE A 202 -17.27 -4.48 1.64
N ILE A 203 -16.82 -3.25 1.42
CA ILE A 203 -16.15 -2.46 2.44
C ILE A 203 -17.17 -1.45 2.94
N ASP A 204 -17.41 -1.44 4.26
CA ASP A 204 -18.39 -0.56 4.87
C ASP A 204 -17.85 0.87 5.09
N GLU A 205 -18.65 1.74 5.67
CA GLU A 205 -18.32 3.13 5.93
C GLU A 205 -17.15 3.34 6.90
N ASN A 206 -16.86 2.34 7.75
CA ASN A 206 -15.73 2.33 8.67
C ASN A 206 -14.48 1.67 8.07
N GLY A 207 -14.55 1.18 6.84
CA GLY A 207 -13.48 0.48 6.17
C GLY A 207 -13.40 -1.02 6.50
N ASP A 208 -14.36 -1.58 7.24
CA ASP A 208 -14.36 -2.99 7.58
C ASP A 208 -14.79 -3.86 6.39
N LEU A 209 -14.15 -5.01 6.24
CA LEU A 209 -14.54 -5.99 5.23
C LEU A 209 -15.72 -6.82 5.73
N LEU A 210 -16.84 -6.75 5.01
CA LEU A 210 -18.02 -7.55 5.25
C LEU A 210 -18.13 -8.65 4.17
N THR A 211 -18.16 -9.90 4.60
CA THR A 211 -18.28 -11.04 3.70
C THR A 211 -19.60 -11.78 4.00
N THR A 212 -20.45 -11.86 2.98
CA THR A 212 -21.68 -12.67 3.02
C THR A 212 -21.41 -14.01 2.32
N PRO A 213 -21.60 -15.17 2.98
CA PRO A 213 -21.35 -16.48 2.39
C PRO A 213 -22.27 -16.78 1.19
N ALA A 214 -21.83 -17.69 0.33
CA ALA A 214 -22.68 -18.25 -0.72
C ALA A 214 -23.93 -18.92 -0.11
N GLY A 215 -25.11 -18.66 -0.68
CA GLY A 215 -26.37 -19.22 -0.17
C GLY A 215 -26.98 -18.46 1.02
N GLY A 216 -26.40 -17.37 1.45
CA GLY A 216 -26.85 -16.57 2.60
C GLY A 216 -26.29 -17.09 3.94
N GLY A 217 -26.55 -16.37 5.00
CA GLY A 217 -26.05 -16.69 6.33
C GLY A 217 -25.55 -15.46 7.07
N ALA A 218 -24.89 -15.67 8.22
CA ALA A 218 -24.34 -14.58 9.02
C ALA A 218 -23.21 -13.88 8.27
N VAL A 219 -23.28 -12.55 8.21
CA VAL A 219 -22.21 -11.72 7.64
C VAL A 219 -20.99 -11.77 8.55
N ARG A 220 -19.84 -12.14 8.02
CA ARG A 220 -18.56 -12.04 8.71
C ARG A 220 -18.02 -10.62 8.56
N ARG A 221 -17.65 -10.00 9.68
CA ARG A 221 -17.01 -8.70 9.74
C ARG A 221 -15.54 -8.87 10.11
N GLU A 222 -14.65 -8.23 9.36
CA GLU A 222 -13.22 -8.17 9.65
C GLU A 222 -12.83 -6.68 9.75
N GLY A 223 -12.46 -6.26 10.97
CA GLY A 223 -12.19 -4.85 11.28
C GLY A 223 -10.86 -4.38 10.71
N LEU A 224 -10.88 -3.33 9.88
CA LEU A 224 -9.67 -2.79 9.23
C LEU A 224 -8.62 -2.35 10.25
N ALA A 225 -9.01 -1.59 11.28
CA ALA A 225 -8.07 -1.06 12.27
C ALA A 225 -7.32 -2.19 13.01
N ALA A 226 -8.03 -3.25 13.40
CA ALA A 226 -7.43 -4.40 14.07
C ALA A 226 -6.49 -5.18 13.12
N ALA A 227 -6.89 -5.34 11.87
CA ALA A 227 -6.10 -6.06 10.88
C ALA A 227 -4.82 -5.30 10.47
N LEU A 228 -4.88 -3.97 10.38
CA LEU A 228 -3.69 -3.14 10.12
C LEU A 228 -2.69 -3.14 11.28
N ALA A 229 -3.14 -3.37 12.52
CA ALA A 229 -2.26 -3.49 13.67
C ALA A 229 -1.39 -4.75 13.62
N ASP A 230 -1.85 -5.83 12.97
CA ASP A 230 -1.10 -7.06 12.74
C ASP A 230 -0.52 -7.06 11.32
N CYS A 231 0.53 -6.29 11.10
CA CYS A 231 1.22 -6.19 9.80
C CYS A 231 1.91 -7.52 9.45
N ALA A 232 1.12 -8.52 9.06
CA ALA A 232 1.54 -9.92 8.94
C ALA A 232 2.61 -10.15 7.87
N TRP A 233 2.68 -9.31 6.85
CA TRP A 233 3.65 -9.40 5.76
C TRP A 233 5.03 -8.79 6.07
N TYR A 234 5.12 -7.93 7.12
CA TYR A 234 6.31 -7.16 7.44
C TYR A 234 7.16 -7.83 8.53
N ASP A 235 8.47 -7.88 8.33
CA ASP A 235 9.48 -8.31 9.31
C ASP A 235 10.15 -7.05 9.92
N ALA A 236 9.77 -6.72 11.14
CA ALA A 236 10.29 -5.53 11.83
C ALA A 236 11.80 -5.61 12.16
N GLN A 237 12.36 -6.82 12.33
CA GLN A 237 13.79 -7.00 12.62
C GLN A 237 14.63 -6.76 11.38
N ARG A 238 14.15 -7.24 10.23
CA ARG A 238 14.83 -7.08 8.93
C ARG A 238 14.44 -5.78 8.22
N ARG A 239 13.38 -5.14 8.67
CA ARG A 239 12.74 -3.99 8.00
C ARG A 239 12.53 -4.24 6.51
N ALA A 240 11.87 -5.36 6.23
CA ALA A 240 11.64 -5.86 4.88
C ALA A 240 10.36 -6.72 4.85
N PRO A 241 9.77 -6.99 3.67
CA PRO A 241 8.75 -8.01 3.56
C PRO A 241 9.24 -9.37 4.03
N LYS A 242 8.40 -10.13 4.74
CA LYS A 242 8.71 -11.49 5.20
C LYS A 242 9.06 -12.41 4.02
N ARG A 243 9.87 -13.39 4.27
CA ARG A 243 10.07 -14.56 3.40
C ARG A 243 9.28 -15.73 3.98
N ILE A 244 8.32 -16.26 3.25
CA ILE A 244 7.40 -17.33 3.66
C ILE A 244 7.31 -18.44 2.62
#